data_3e02d194a451b39eae56042ad493d6a6
#
_entry.id   3e02d194a451b39eae56042ad493d6a6
#
_cell.length_a   1.000
_cell.length_b   1.000
_cell.length_c   1.000
_cell.angle_alpha   90.00
_cell.angle_beta   90.00
_cell.angle_gamma   90.00
#
_symmetry.space_group_name_H-M   'P 1'
#
loop_
_entity.id
_entity.type
_entity.pdbx_description
1 polymer ?
#
loop_
_entity_poly.entity_id
_entity_poly.type
_entity_poly.pdbx_seq_one_letter_code
_entity_poly.pdbx_strand_id
1 'polypeptide(L)'
;MERSQELVVHQAAVALGGRAVLRGVDLALARGEVVALLGASGCGKTTLLRSIAGLSPLDAGTIAIGGRDVTAASAQQRGVGMMFQHYALFPNLSVLENVKFGLLAEGVAQAEATQRAESLLRLVELDAHRDKRPARLSGGQRQRVALARALARRPSLLLMDEPFSALDESFRIPLRRSFRHLQRQLDQTCLVVTHDREEAFELADRVAIMFDGLIVQCAPPATLWRQPATRQVAAFLGSFNLFEARTAPGTLRRDAGWWALPIDGLRVDDTPQADAEWPVRARVVDSYFGQERVNVDLLTESGEALTLRREHTAPPLRAGSWTTLHVDTGALQYLAT
;
A
#
# COMPACT_ATOMS: atom_id res chain seq x y z
N MET A 1 22.09 -5.25 -13.41
CA MET A 1 22.68 -4.12 -12.66
C MET A 1 21.78 -3.87 -11.46
N GLU A 2 22.30 -4.04 -10.24
CA GLU A 2 21.58 -3.63 -9.04
C GLU A 2 21.37 -2.13 -9.07
N ARG A 3 20.11 -1.70 -8.90
CA ARG A 3 19.78 -0.27 -8.79
C ARG A 3 20.37 0.26 -7.49
N SER A 4 21.02 1.44 -7.53
CA SER A 4 21.50 2.09 -6.32
C SER A 4 20.34 2.39 -5.36
N GLN A 5 20.56 2.27 -4.06
CA GLN A 5 19.56 2.61 -3.06
C GLN A 5 19.41 4.13 -2.96
N GLU A 6 18.18 4.62 -3.10
CA GLU A 6 17.86 6.04 -2.93
C GLU A 6 17.49 6.38 -1.50
N LEU A 7 16.77 5.50 -0.81
CA LEU A 7 16.46 5.64 0.62
C LEU A 7 16.93 4.41 1.38
N VAL A 8 17.59 4.64 2.52
CA VAL A 8 17.89 3.61 3.51
C VAL A 8 17.49 4.14 4.88
N VAL A 9 16.57 3.43 5.52
CA VAL A 9 16.20 3.62 6.93
C VAL A 9 16.73 2.42 7.70
N HIS A 10 17.50 2.66 8.74
CA HIS A 10 18.08 1.59 9.55
C HIS A 10 17.73 1.78 11.02
N GLN A 11 17.08 0.76 11.59
CA GLN A 11 16.69 0.66 13.00
C GLN A 11 15.98 1.92 13.52
N ALA A 12 15.12 2.54 12.68
CA ALA A 12 14.43 3.76 13.06
C ALA A 12 13.48 3.55 14.24
N ALA A 13 13.68 4.27 15.32
CA ALA A 13 12.85 4.23 16.52
C ALA A 13 12.33 5.62 16.87
N VAL A 14 11.06 5.70 17.28
CA VAL A 14 10.38 6.94 17.73
C VAL A 14 9.39 6.59 18.82
N ALA A 15 9.41 7.36 19.91
CA ALA A 15 8.43 7.32 20.98
C ALA A 15 7.66 8.64 21.06
N LEU A 16 6.35 8.60 21.17
CA LEU A 16 5.49 9.76 21.35
C LEU A 16 4.72 9.63 22.66
N GLY A 17 4.87 10.60 23.53
CA GLY A 17 4.22 10.59 24.84
C GLY A 17 4.58 9.36 25.70
N GLY A 18 5.81 8.85 25.60
CA GLY A 18 6.28 7.66 26.32
C GLY A 18 5.88 6.32 25.67
N ARG A 19 5.10 6.34 24.59
CA ARG A 19 4.72 5.13 23.85
C ARG A 19 5.61 4.95 22.63
N ALA A 20 6.25 3.79 22.49
CA ALA A 20 6.99 3.43 21.28
C ALA A 20 6.04 3.34 20.08
N VAL A 21 6.29 4.15 19.04
CA VAL A 21 5.52 4.20 17.78
C VAL A 21 6.29 3.54 16.65
N LEU A 22 7.61 3.77 16.57
CA LEU A 22 8.52 3.02 15.70
C LEU A 22 9.48 2.22 16.60
N ARG A 23 9.71 0.97 16.25
CA ARG A 23 10.38 0.00 17.11
C ARG A 23 11.65 -0.61 16.49
N GLY A 24 12.40 0.17 15.70
CA GLY A 24 13.56 -0.33 14.96
C GLY A 24 13.16 -0.73 13.53
N VAL A 25 12.65 0.24 12.77
CA VAL A 25 12.20 0.02 11.39
C VAL A 25 13.39 0.01 10.44
N ASP A 26 13.49 -1.04 9.63
CA ASP A 26 14.39 -1.14 8.48
C ASP A 26 13.59 -1.04 7.18
N LEU A 27 14.01 -0.15 6.27
CA LEU A 27 13.38 0.03 4.96
C LEU A 27 14.41 0.55 3.96
N ALA A 28 14.47 -0.06 2.78
CA ALA A 28 15.30 0.43 1.69
C ALA A 28 14.48 0.54 0.40
N LEU A 29 14.67 1.64 -0.34
CA LEU A 29 14.11 1.87 -1.67
C LEU A 29 15.22 2.03 -2.69
N ALA A 30 15.10 1.33 -3.81
CA ALA A 30 15.97 1.53 -4.96
C ALA A 30 15.55 2.79 -5.75
N ARG A 31 16.48 3.37 -6.50
CA ARG A 31 16.18 4.50 -7.39
C ARG A 31 15.12 4.13 -8.42
N GLY A 32 14.14 5.01 -8.62
CA GLY A 32 13.00 4.80 -9.52
C GLY A 32 11.98 3.78 -9.04
N GLU A 33 12.15 3.23 -7.82
CA GLU A 33 11.22 2.28 -7.21
C GLU A 33 10.05 3.00 -6.52
N VAL A 34 8.87 2.40 -6.60
CA VAL A 34 7.71 2.78 -5.77
C VAL A 34 7.50 1.72 -4.70
N VAL A 35 7.62 2.13 -3.45
CA VAL A 35 7.27 1.27 -2.30
C VAL A 35 6.02 1.83 -1.62
N ALA A 36 5.02 0.96 -1.41
CA ALA A 36 3.87 1.30 -0.59
C ALA A 36 4.06 0.81 0.85
N LEU A 37 3.87 1.68 1.81
CA LEU A 37 3.83 1.35 3.23
C LEU A 37 2.37 1.14 3.63
N LEU A 38 1.98 -0.10 3.84
CA LEU A 38 0.62 -0.55 4.08
C LEU A 38 0.46 -1.04 5.53
N GLY A 39 -0.64 -0.72 6.19
CA GLY A 39 -0.94 -1.18 7.54
C GLY A 39 -2.16 -0.50 8.14
N ALA A 40 -2.66 -0.99 9.26
CA ALA A 40 -3.80 -0.42 9.97
C ALA A 40 -3.53 1.02 10.45
N SER A 41 -4.58 1.78 10.73
CA SER A 41 -4.46 3.11 11.32
C SER A 41 -3.73 3.05 12.66
N GLY A 42 -2.81 4.00 12.88
CA GLY A 42 -2.05 4.08 14.14
C GLY A 42 -0.82 3.16 14.25
N CYS A 43 -0.49 2.34 13.23
CA CYS A 43 0.67 1.44 13.31
C CYS A 43 2.04 2.13 13.11
N GLY A 44 2.08 3.46 12.84
CA GLY A 44 3.32 4.24 12.75
C GLY A 44 3.70 4.76 11.36
N LYS A 45 2.93 4.49 10.30
CA LYS A 45 3.24 4.85 8.90
C LYS A 45 3.53 6.35 8.70
N THR A 46 2.62 7.21 9.12
CA THR A 46 2.79 8.67 9.01
C THR A 46 3.96 9.17 9.86
N THR A 47 4.23 8.53 11.01
CA THR A 47 5.40 8.85 11.84
C THR A 47 6.69 8.54 11.09
N LEU A 48 6.80 7.34 10.49
CA LEU A 48 7.96 6.99 9.66
C LEU A 48 8.13 7.95 8.49
N LEU A 49 7.05 8.25 7.76
CA LEU A 49 7.08 9.19 6.64
C LEU A 49 7.58 10.58 7.09
N ARG A 50 7.06 11.10 8.21
CA ARG A 50 7.48 12.39 8.78
C ARG A 50 8.94 12.38 9.24
N SER A 51 9.41 11.27 9.81
CA SER A 51 10.82 11.13 10.19
C SER A 51 11.73 11.11 8.95
N ILE A 52 11.35 10.44 7.86
CA ILE A 52 12.09 10.48 6.60
C ILE A 52 12.08 11.90 6.01
N ALA A 53 10.96 12.62 6.09
CA ALA A 53 10.85 14.01 5.63
C ALA A 53 11.65 15.02 6.48
N GLY A 54 12.12 14.64 7.66
CA GLY A 54 12.78 15.56 8.61
C GLY A 54 11.81 16.46 9.39
N LEU A 55 10.54 16.07 9.45
CA LEU A 55 9.48 16.76 10.19
C LEU A 55 9.33 16.25 11.63
N SER A 56 9.88 15.10 11.92
CA SER A 56 9.94 14.50 13.26
C SER A 56 11.32 13.88 13.46
N PRO A 57 12.00 14.10 14.57
CA PRO A 57 13.29 13.48 14.84
C PRO A 57 13.11 11.97 15.09
N LEU A 58 14.20 11.22 14.92
CA LEU A 58 14.32 9.86 15.42
C LEU A 58 14.87 9.92 16.86
N ASP A 59 14.45 8.98 17.71
CA ASP A 59 15.09 8.73 19.01
C ASP A 59 16.31 7.81 18.85
N ALA A 60 16.28 6.90 17.86
CA ALA A 60 17.40 6.04 17.49
C ALA A 60 17.31 5.62 16.03
N GLY A 61 18.43 5.10 15.48
CA GLY A 61 18.55 4.68 14.10
C GLY A 61 19.04 5.79 13.17
N THR A 62 19.09 5.50 11.87
CA THR A 62 19.62 6.42 10.85
C THR A 62 18.77 6.45 9.59
N ILE A 63 18.82 7.56 8.86
CA ILE A 63 18.19 7.76 7.56
C ILE A 63 19.24 8.28 6.59
N ALA A 64 19.43 7.56 5.47
CA ALA A 64 20.24 8.00 4.36
C ALA A 64 19.41 8.18 3.09
N ILE A 65 19.65 9.27 2.34
CA ILE A 65 18.99 9.57 1.06
C ILE A 65 20.09 9.85 0.02
N GLY A 66 20.04 9.16 -1.12
CA GLY A 66 21.07 9.25 -2.15
C GLY A 66 22.47 8.91 -1.63
N GLY A 67 22.57 7.97 -0.68
CA GLY A 67 23.83 7.58 -0.02
C GLY A 67 24.35 8.57 1.05
N ARG A 68 23.65 9.69 1.28
CA ARG A 68 24.04 10.70 2.28
C ARG A 68 23.22 10.49 3.55
N ASP A 69 23.86 10.44 4.72
CA ASP A 69 23.18 10.49 6.01
C ASP A 69 22.48 11.85 6.19
N VAL A 70 21.18 11.81 6.41
CA VAL A 70 20.31 12.97 6.62
C VAL A 70 19.60 12.92 7.97
N THR A 71 20.01 12.05 8.88
CA THR A 71 19.33 11.80 10.16
C THR A 71 19.13 13.10 10.95
N ALA A 72 20.18 13.92 11.09
CA ALA A 72 20.13 15.20 11.78
C ALA A 72 19.80 16.41 10.86
N ALA A 73 19.63 16.18 9.55
CA ALA A 73 19.37 17.26 8.60
C ALA A 73 17.93 17.79 8.73
N SER A 74 17.76 19.11 8.55
CA SER A 74 16.43 19.71 8.49
C SER A 74 15.65 19.25 7.24
N ALA A 75 14.32 19.36 7.26
CA ALA A 75 13.48 18.96 6.14
C ALA A 75 13.90 19.63 4.81
N GLN A 76 14.29 20.91 4.84
CA GLN A 76 14.74 21.65 3.65
C GLN A 76 16.03 21.07 3.06
N GLN A 77 16.91 20.51 3.90
CA GLN A 77 18.21 19.98 3.48
C GLN A 77 18.15 18.55 2.96
N ARG A 78 17.03 17.84 3.15
CA ARG A 78 16.89 16.44 2.74
C ARG A 78 16.59 16.24 1.25
N GLY A 79 16.18 17.29 0.54
CA GLY A 79 15.92 17.23 -0.90
C GLY A 79 14.73 16.35 -1.28
N VAL A 80 13.77 16.15 -0.37
CA VAL A 80 12.57 15.34 -0.58
C VAL A 80 11.39 16.20 -0.99
N GLY A 81 10.51 15.65 -1.84
CA GLY A 81 9.18 16.18 -2.10
C GLY A 81 8.17 15.51 -1.18
N MET A 82 7.19 16.27 -0.67
CA MET A 82 6.15 15.71 0.18
C MET A 82 4.76 16.12 -0.29
N MET A 83 3.87 15.15 -0.39
CA MET A 83 2.45 15.32 -0.62
C MET A 83 1.69 14.86 0.62
N PHE A 84 0.95 15.81 1.23
CA PHE A 84 0.16 15.58 2.44
C PHE A 84 -1.24 15.07 2.10
N GLN A 85 -1.88 14.37 3.02
CA GLN A 85 -3.22 13.77 2.90
C GLN A 85 -4.30 14.77 2.44
N HIS A 86 -4.27 16.02 2.92
CA HIS A 86 -5.22 17.07 2.53
C HIS A 86 -4.65 18.03 1.48
N TYR A 87 -3.65 17.56 0.70
CA TYR A 87 -2.97 18.30 -0.37
C TYR A 87 -2.25 19.58 0.10
N ALA A 88 -2.66 20.21 1.22
CA ALA A 88 -2.08 21.40 1.83
C ALA A 88 -1.76 22.52 0.82
N LEU A 89 -2.66 22.75 -0.15
CA LEU A 89 -2.51 23.84 -1.13
C LEU A 89 -2.72 25.19 -0.45
N PHE A 90 -1.97 26.20 -0.90
CA PHE A 90 -2.15 27.57 -0.45
C PHE A 90 -3.45 28.14 -1.05
N PRO A 91 -4.48 28.41 -0.25
CA PRO A 91 -5.83 28.74 -0.78
C PRO A 91 -5.88 30.09 -1.50
N ASN A 92 -4.98 31.00 -1.13
CA ASN A 92 -4.92 32.36 -1.68
C ASN A 92 -4.09 32.46 -2.98
N LEU A 93 -3.30 31.42 -3.30
CA LEU A 93 -2.47 31.34 -4.49
C LEU A 93 -3.21 30.62 -5.61
N SER A 94 -2.94 31.01 -6.86
CA SER A 94 -3.37 30.27 -8.04
C SER A 94 -2.68 28.90 -8.14
N VAL A 95 -3.12 28.06 -9.06
CA VAL A 95 -2.49 26.76 -9.37
C VAL A 95 -1.02 26.96 -9.75
N LEU A 96 -0.74 27.89 -10.66
CA LEU A 96 0.62 28.20 -11.09
C LEU A 96 1.50 28.69 -9.93
N GLU A 97 0.97 29.60 -9.10
CA GLU A 97 1.68 30.12 -7.93
C GLU A 97 1.95 29.04 -6.88
N ASN A 98 1.00 28.13 -6.64
CA ASN A 98 1.21 26.98 -5.76
C ASN A 98 2.40 26.13 -6.21
N VAL A 99 2.51 25.82 -7.51
CA VAL A 99 3.62 25.01 -8.06
C VAL A 99 4.96 25.77 -8.01
N LYS A 100 4.95 27.08 -8.29
CA LYS A 100 6.15 27.93 -8.23
C LYS A 100 6.68 28.18 -6.82
N PHE A 101 5.83 28.12 -5.81
CA PHE A 101 6.14 28.58 -4.46
C PHE A 101 7.46 28.05 -3.92
N GLY A 102 7.68 26.74 -4.02
CA GLY A 102 8.91 26.10 -3.54
C GLY A 102 10.17 26.53 -4.32
N LEU A 103 10.03 26.75 -5.63
CA LEU A 103 11.13 27.20 -6.49
C LEU A 103 11.58 28.61 -6.14
N LEU A 104 10.62 29.51 -5.95
CA LEU A 104 10.90 30.91 -5.58
C LEU A 104 11.51 30.99 -4.17
N ALA A 105 11.05 30.15 -3.23
CA ALA A 105 11.62 30.07 -1.90
C ALA A 105 13.10 29.60 -1.90
N GLU A 106 13.52 28.86 -2.92
CA GLU A 106 14.93 28.48 -3.14
C GLU A 106 15.74 29.52 -3.93
N GLY A 107 15.14 30.64 -4.29
CA GLY A 107 15.82 31.70 -5.02
C GLY A 107 15.90 31.46 -6.55
N VAL A 108 15.14 30.52 -7.10
CA VAL A 108 15.06 30.33 -8.56
C VAL A 108 14.42 31.55 -9.19
N ALA A 109 15.01 32.04 -10.29
CA ALA A 109 14.52 33.22 -10.99
C ALA A 109 13.07 33.04 -11.45
N GLN A 110 12.27 34.12 -11.36
CA GLN A 110 10.83 34.12 -11.65
C GLN A 110 10.46 33.50 -13.01
N ALA A 111 11.24 33.84 -14.05
CA ALA A 111 11.02 33.31 -15.41
C ALA A 111 11.23 31.79 -15.46
N GLU A 112 12.31 31.29 -14.87
CA GLU A 112 12.65 29.88 -14.82
C GLU A 112 11.62 29.10 -13.96
N ALA A 113 11.23 29.63 -12.79
CA ALA A 113 10.22 29.03 -11.93
C ALA A 113 8.87 28.91 -12.67
N THR A 114 8.49 29.93 -13.45
CA THR A 114 7.28 29.91 -14.27
C THR A 114 7.35 28.84 -15.35
N GLN A 115 8.44 28.80 -16.12
CA GLN A 115 8.63 27.81 -17.19
C GLN A 115 8.58 26.37 -16.65
N ARG A 116 9.24 26.10 -15.51
CA ARG A 116 9.23 24.78 -14.87
C ARG A 116 7.81 24.42 -14.40
N ALA A 117 7.13 25.35 -13.75
CA ALA A 117 5.76 25.12 -13.24
C ALA A 117 4.77 24.86 -14.39
N GLU A 118 4.82 25.63 -15.47
CA GLU A 118 3.98 25.40 -16.66
C GLU A 118 4.26 24.04 -17.32
N SER A 119 5.52 23.62 -17.37
CA SER A 119 5.88 22.29 -17.89
C SER A 119 5.27 21.17 -17.03
N LEU A 120 5.31 21.31 -15.72
CA LEU A 120 4.68 20.35 -14.80
C LEU A 120 3.16 20.37 -14.88
N LEU A 121 2.54 21.56 -15.03
CA LEU A 121 1.09 21.67 -15.18
C LEU A 121 0.59 21.02 -16.47
N ARG A 122 1.35 21.13 -17.57
CA ARG A 122 1.06 20.37 -18.81
C ARG A 122 1.16 18.87 -18.58
N LEU A 123 2.21 18.42 -17.86
CA LEU A 123 2.45 17.01 -17.56
C LEU A 123 1.32 16.37 -16.72
N VAL A 124 0.73 17.14 -15.80
CA VAL A 124 -0.42 16.71 -14.99
C VAL A 124 -1.79 17.14 -15.58
N GLU A 125 -1.83 17.60 -16.83
CA GLU A 125 -3.04 18.00 -17.56
C GLU A 125 -3.85 19.13 -16.88
N LEU A 126 -3.17 20.12 -16.30
CA LEU A 126 -3.80 21.24 -15.59
C LEU A 126 -3.43 22.63 -16.16
N ASP A 127 -2.80 22.70 -17.33
CA ASP A 127 -2.38 23.97 -17.95
C ASP A 127 -3.57 24.96 -18.13
N ALA A 128 -4.72 24.47 -18.58
CA ALA A 128 -5.93 25.26 -18.73
C ALA A 128 -6.52 25.79 -17.40
N HIS A 129 -6.00 25.33 -16.25
CA HIS A 129 -6.47 25.70 -14.92
C HIS A 129 -5.46 26.53 -14.12
N ARG A 130 -4.34 26.92 -14.74
CA ARG A 130 -3.18 27.55 -14.08
C ARG A 130 -3.52 28.80 -13.26
N ASP A 131 -4.50 29.59 -13.71
CA ASP A 131 -4.92 30.85 -13.05
C ASP A 131 -6.04 30.65 -12.02
N LYS A 132 -6.61 29.45 -11.90
CA LYS A 132 -7.64 29.15 -10.92
C LYS A 132 -7.05 29.03 -9.51
N ARG A 133 -7.87 29.35 -8.50
CA ARG A 133 -7.55 29.07 -7.09
C ARG A 133 -8.02 27.68 -6.69
N PRO A 134 -7.42 27.05 -5.66
CA PRO A 134 -7.78 25.69 -5.20
C PRO A 134 -9.27 25.47 -4.92
N ALA A 135 -9.97 26.49 -4.43
CA ALA A 135 -11.42 26.43 -4.17
C ALA A 135 -12.27 26.16 -5.42
N ARG A 136 -11.75 26.45 -6.61
CA ARG A 136 -12.45 26.26 -7.90
C ARG A 136 -12.04 24.96 -8.61
N LEU A 137 -11.36 24.07 -7.93
CA LEU A 137 -10.86 22.80 -8.48
C LEU A 137 -11.64 21.61 -7.90
N SER A 138 -11.79 20.54 -8.69
CA SER A 138 -12.23 19.24 -8.18
C SER A 138 -11.17 18.61 -7.26
N GLY A 139 -11.55 17.58 -6.50
CA GLY A 139 -10.63 16.84 -5.65
C GLY A 139 -9.42 16.31 -6.42
N GLY A 140 -9.65 15.65 -7.55
CA GLY A 140 -8.57 15.13 -8.40
C GLY A 140 -7.69 16.23 -9.00
N GLN A 141 -8.27 17.39 -9.35
CA GLN A 141 -7.47 18.54 -9.82
C GLN A 141 -6.58 19.08 -8.70
N ARG A 142 -7.10 19.22 -7.46
CA ARG A 142 -6.29 19.63 -6.30
C ARG A 142 -5.14 18.66 -6.03
N GLN A 143 -5.40 17.37 -6.14
CA GLN A 143 -4.37 16.35 -6.01
C GLN A 143 -3.26 16.50 -7.05
N ARG A 144 -3.61 16.67 -8.33
CA ARG A 144 -2.64 16.88 -9.42
C ARG A 144 -1.81 18.15 -9.21
N VAL A 145 -2.39 19.23 -8.69
CA VAL A 145 -1.63 20.43 -8.31
C VAL A 145 -0.64 20.14 -7.18
N ALA A 146 -1.07 19.41 -6.14
CA ALA A 146 -0.18 19.04 -5.03
C ALA A 146 0.98 18.15 -5.50
N LEU A 147 0.72 17.23 -6.42
CA LEU A 147 1.75 16.40 -7.04
C LEU A 147 2.74 17.25 -7.86
N ALA A 148 2.25 18.15 -8.72
CA ALA A 148 3.09 19.07 -9.50
C ALA A 148 3.96 19.93 -8.58
N ARG A 149 3.39 20.47 -7.48
CA ARG A 149 4.12 21.23 -6.48
C ARG A 149 5.22 20.43 -5.81
N ALA A 150 4.93 19.16 -5.42
CA ALA A 150 5.92 18.29 -4.78
C ALA A 150 7.07 17.93 -5.73
N LEU A 151 6.79 17.81 -7.03
CA LEU A 151 7.78 17.50 -8.07
C LEU A 151 8.55 18.72 -8.56
N ALA A 152 8.09 19.96 -8.29
CA ALA A 152 8.66 21.19 -8.85
C ALA A 152 10.16 21.34 -8.56
N ARG A 153 10.58 20.97 -7.36
CA ARG A 153 11.97 21.02 -6.90
C ARG A 153 12.84 19.85 -7.42
N ARG A 154 12.28 18.93 -8.23
CA ARG A 154 12.95 17.71 -8.72
C ARG A 154 13.53 16.88 -7.57
N PRO A 155 12.72 16.50 -6.59
CA PRO A 155 13.21 15.74 -5.44
C PRO A 155 13.74 14.38 -5.89
N SER A 156 14.79 13.89 -5.24
CA SER A 156 15.29 12.54 -5.46
C SER A 156 14.31 11.47 -4.93
N LEU A 157 13.56 11.82 -3.87
CA LEU A 157 12.56 10.98 -3.23
C LEU A 157 11.24 11.76 -3.05
N LEU A 158 10.14 11.18 -3.51
CA LEU A 158 8.77 11.69 -3.29
C LEU A 158 8.09 10.89 -2.18
N LEU A 159 7.64 11.57 -1.15
CA LEU A 159 6.90 11.02 -0.02
C LEU A 159 5.42 11.39 -0.15
N MET A 160 4.52 10.42 -0.05
CA MET A 160 3.08 10.65 -0.20
C MET A 160 2.32 10.03 0.97
N ASP A 161 1.56 10.86 1.70
CA ASP A 161 0.73 10.45 2.83
C ASP A 161 -0.72 10.35 2.39
N GLU A 162 -1.24 9.14 2.23
CA GLU A 162 -2.60 8.81 1.79
C GLU A 162 -3.07 9.63 0.57
N PRO A 163 -2.33 9.61 -0.55
CA PRO A 163 -2.53 10.57 -1.64
C PRO A 163 -3.89 10.49 -2.31
N PHE A 164 -4.60 9.36 -2.26
CA PHE A 164 -5.88 9.16 -2.96
C PHE A 164 -7.08 9.03 -1.99
N SER A 165 -6.87 9.12 -0.67
CA SER A 165 -7.91 8.87 0.34
C SER A 165 -9.08 9.86 0.28
N ALA A 166 -8.82 11.11 -0.11
CA ALA A 166 -9.83 12.18 -0.18
C ALA A 166 -10.67 12.20 -1.48
N LEU A 167 -10.56 11.16 -2.31
CA LEU A 167 -11.25 11.07 -3.59
C LEU A 167 -12.35 10.02 -3.57
N ASP A 168 -13.40 10.26 -4.36
CA ASP A 168 -14.42 9.27 -4.66
C ASP A 168 -13.82 8.08 -5.42
N GLU A 169 -14.33 6.89 -5.19
CA GLU A 169 -13.83 5.62 -5.74
C GLU A 169 -13.70 5.64 -7.27
N SER A 170 -14.69 6.20 -7.96
CA SER A 170 -14.70 6.32 -9.43
C SER A 170 -13.51 7.12 -10.01
N PHE A 171 -12.94 8.04 -9.22
CA PHE A 171 -11.79 8.84 -9.65
C PHE A 171 -10.44 8.26 -9.23
N ARG A 172 -10.41 7.33 -8.25
CA ARG A 172 -9.15 6.75 -7.74
C ARG A 172 -8.41 5.96 -8.82
N ILE A 173 -9.08 5.03 -9.50
CA ILE A 173 -8.44 4.14 -10.49
C ILE A 173 -7.78 4.92 -11.64
N PRO A 174 -8.47 5.85 -12.35
CA PRO A 174 -7.83 6.64 -13.40
C PRO A 174 -6.63 7.45 -12.90
N LEU A 175 -6.72 8.03 -11.68
CA LEU A 175 -5.65 8.85 -11.12
C LEU A 175 -4.44 8.02 -10.69
N ARG A 176 -4.64 6.82 -10.12
CA ARG A 176 -3.56 5.87 -9.79
C ARG A 176 -2.78 5.49 -11.05
N ARG A 177 -3.48 5.16 -12.14
CA ARG A 177 -2.85 4.82 -13.43
C ARG A 177 -2.08 6.00 -14.03
N SER A 178 -2.67 7.21 -14.00
CA SER A 178 -2.01 8.43 -14.46
C SER A 178 -0.75 8.73 -13.63
N PHE A 179 -0.83 8.60 -12.30
CA PHE A 179 0.33 8.75 -11.42
C PHE A 179 1.43 7.72 -11.75
N ARG A 180 1.07 6.44 -11.93
CA ARG A 180 2.05 5.40 -12.25
C ARG A 180 2.74 5.64 -13.59
N HIS A 181 2.01 6.12 -14.59
CA HIS A 181 2.59 6.51 -15.88
C HIS A 181 3.59 7.66 -15.71
N LEU A 182 3.19 8.73 -15.00
CA LEU A 182 4.03 9.88 -14.71
C LEU A 182 5.30 9.49 -13.93
N GLN A 183 5.16 8.66 -12.91
CA GLN A 183 6.27 8.18 -12.09
C GLN A 183 7.31 7.44 -12.93
N ARG A 184 6.86 6.54 -13.83
CA ARG A 184 7.75 5.82 -14.75
C ARG A 184 8.45 6.76 -15.74
N GLN A 185 7.71 7.73 -16.29
CA GLN A 185 8.26 8.73 -17.22
C GLN A 185 9.34 9.58 -16.57
N LEU A 186 9.23 9.89 -15.28
CA LEU A 186 10.19 10.71 -14.54
C LEU A 186 11.27 9.88 -13.82
N ASP A 187 11.19 8.54 -13.83
CA ASP A 187 12.03 7.64 -13.01
C ASP A 187 12.05 8.06 -11.53
N GLN A 188 10.89 8.52 -11.02
CA GLN A 188 10.77 9.08 -9.68
C GLN A 188 10.71 8.01 -8.61
N THR A 189 11.63 8.04 -7.64
CA THR A 189 11.55 7.19 -6.44
C THR A 189 10.44 7.68 -5.52
N CYS A 190 9.55 6.77 -5.08
CA CYS A 190 8.38 7.14 -4.28
C CYS A 190 8.18 6.22 -3.08
N LEU A 191 7.87 6.80 -1.92
CA LEU A 191 7.29 6.10 -0.78
C LEU A 191 5.85 6.57 -0.59
N VAL A 192 4.90 5.65 -0.74
CA VAL A 192 3.46 5.91 -0.61
C VAL A 192 2.95 5.30 0.68
N VAL A 193 2.39 6.08 1.56
CA VAL A 193 1.68 5.60 2.75
C VAL A 193 0.21 5.46 2.41
N THR A 194 -0.37 4.29 2.67
CA THR A 194 -1.79 4.05 2.47
C THR A 194 -2.33 3.00 3.46
N HIS A 195 -3.62 2.98 3.66
CA HIS A 195 -4.35 1.89 4.32
C HIS A 195 -5.18 1.07 3.32
N ASP A 196 -5.21 1.48 2.05
CA ASP A 196 -5.93 0.82 0.97
C ASP A 196 -5.01 -0.22 0.30
N ARG A 197 -5.45 -1.49 0.36
CA ARG A 197 -4.70 -2.63 -0.23
C ARG A 197 -4.63 -2.54 -1.74
N GLU A 198 -5.75 -2.20 -2.40
CA GLU A 198 -5.80 -2.10 -3.85
C GLU A 198 -4.85 -1.02 -4.35
N GLU A 199 -4.84 0.14 -3.67
CA GLU A 199 -3.90 1.22 -3.97
C GLU A 199 -2.44 0.74 -3.88
N ALA A 200 -2.08 0.09 -2.77
CA ALA A 200 -0.74 -0.43 -2.56
C ALA A 200 -0.32 -1.44 -3.65
N PHE A 201 -1.23 -2.36 -4.00
CA PHE A 201 -0.95 -3.41 -4.98
C PHE A 201 -0.93 -2.91 -6.43
N GLU A 202 -1.71 -1.87 -6.78
CA GLU A 202 -1.68 -1.27 -8.12
C GLU A 202 -0.45 -0.37 -8.36
N LEU A 203 -0.02 0.36 -7.33
CA LEU A 203 0.99 1.40 -7.50
C LEU A 203 2.41 0.90 -7.29
N ALA A 204 2.62 -0.02 -6.35
CA ALA A 204 3.93 -0.31 -5.83
C ALA A 204 4.66 -1.44 -6.58
N ASP A 205 5.97 -1.29 -6.70
CA ASP A 205 6.87 -2.37 -7.09
C ASP A 205 7.09 -3.35 -5.92
N ARG A 206 7.11 -2.81 -4.68
CA ARG A 206 7.10 -3.59 -3.43
C ARG A 206 6.15 -2.95 -2.42
N VAL A 207 5.52 -3.79 -1.61
CA VAL A 207 4.65 -3.36 -0.50
C VAL A 207 5.30 -3.76 0.82
N ALA A 208 5.50 -2.80 1.70
CA ALA A 208 5.97 -2.98 3.07
C ALA A 208 4.76 -3.00 4.01
N ILE A 209 4.52 -4.14 4.65
CA ILE A 209 3.40 -4.31 5.59
C ILE A 209 3.89 -3.99 7.00
N MET A 210 3.21 -3.03 7.64
CA MET A 210 3.59 -2.51 8.95
C MET A 210 2.54 -2.82 10.01
N PHE A 211 2.98 -3.43 11.13
CA PHE A 211 2.20 -3.63 12.35
C PHE A 211 3.00 -3.14 13.56
N ASP A 212 2.33 -2.49 14.50
CA ASP A 212 2.85 -2.12 15.81
C ASP A 212 4.26 -1.50 15.78
N GLY A 213 4.52 -0.64 14.79
CA GLY A 213 5.80 0.05 14.65
C GLY A 213 6.91 -0.76 14.01
N LEU A 214 6.62 -1.92 13.40
CA LEU A 214 7.59 -2.78 12.72
C LEU A 214 7.14 -3.10 11.29
N ILE A 215 8.05 -3.17 10.35
CA ILE A 215 7.82 -3.75 9.02
C ILE A 215 8.01 -5.26 9.14
N VAL A 216 6.91 -6.00 8.99
CA VAL A 216 6.90 -7.47 9.15
C VAL A 216 7.17 -8.21 7.85
N GLN A 217 6.85 -7.60 6.72
CA GLN A 217 7.18 -8.13 5.39
C GLN A 217 7.27 -6.99 4.38
N CYS A 218 8.26 -7.03 3.49
CA CYS A 218 8.38 -6.13 2.36
C CYS A 218 8.74 -6.94 1.11
N ALA A 219 7.79 -7.04 0.17
CA ALA A 219 7.96 -7.87 -1.03
C ALA A 219 7.11 -7.34 -2.20
N PRO A 220 7.37 -7.80 -3.44
CA PRO A 220 6.48 -7.53 -4.57
C PRO A 220 5.04 -7.99 -4.30
N PRO A 221 4.01 -7.29 -4.84
CA PRO A 221 2.60 -7.67 -4.68
C PRO A 221 2.31 -9.15 -4.93
N ALA A 222 2.84 -9.71 -6.02
CA ALA A 222 2.63 -11.13 -6.36
C ALA A 222 3.22 -12.10 -5.31
N THR A 223 4.33 -11.72 -4.67
CA THR A 223 4.93 -12.53 -3.59
C THR A 223 4.08 -12.46 -2.33
N LEU A 224 3.63 -11.26 -1.93
CA LEU A 224 2.73 -11.10 -0.77
C LEU A 224 1.43 -11.88 -0.93
N TRP A 225 0.88 -11.89 -2.16
CA TRP A 225 -0.32 -12.64 -2.50
C TRP A 225 -0.15 -14.15 -2.45
N ARG A 226 1.04 -14.66 -2.67
CA ARG A 226 1.32 -16.11 -2.71
C ARG A 226 2.00 -16.63 -1.46
N GLN A 227 2.79 -15.78 -0.79
CA GLN A 227 3.71 -16.18 0.28
C GLN A 227 3.68 -15.14 1.42
N PRO A 228 2.57 -15.06 2.18
CA PRO A 228 2.54 -14.24 3.38
C PRO A 228 3.53 -14.81 4.42
N ALA A 229 4.35 -13.95 5.03
CA ALA A 229 5.37 -14.39 5.97
C ALA A 229 4.80 -14.88 7.31
N THR A 230 3.64 -14.36 7.70
CA THR A 230 3.00 -14.68 8.99
C THR A 230 1.49 -14.80 8.84
N ARG A 231 0.84 -15.47 9.82
CA ARG A 231 -0.62 -15.48 9.95
C ARG A 231 -1.22 -14.07 9.95
N GLN A 232 -0.57 -13.12 10.65
CA GLN A 232 -1.04 -11.75 10.73
C GLN A 232 -1.05 -11.06 9.37
N VAL A 233 -0.01 -11.27 8.55
CA VAL A 233 0.05 -10.77 7.17
C VAL A 233 -1.04 -11.40 6.31
N ALA A 234 -1.20 -12.73 6.35
CA ALA A 234 -2.23 -13.45 5.60
C ALA A 234 -3.65 -12.97 5.95
N ALA A 235 -3.94 -12.83 7.24
CA ALA A 235 -5.22 -12.31 7.74
C ALA A 235 -5.46 -10.86 7.32
N PHE A 236 -4.44 -10.01 7.43
CA PHE A 236 -4.53 -8.60 7.04
C PHE A 236 -4.77 -8.42 5.55
N LEU A 237 -4.14 -9.22 4.70
CA LEU A 237 -4.38 -9.17 3.26
C LEU A 237 -5.80 -9.63 2.89
N GLY A 238 -6.42 -10.50 3.71
CA GLY A 238 -7.78 -10.97 3.50
C GLY A 238 -7.96 -11.79 2.22
N SER A 239 -6.86 -12.34 1.70
CA SER A 239 -6.83 -13.12 0.45
C SER A 239 -6.55 -14.60 0.70
N PHE A 240 -6.61 -15.01 1.97
CA PHE A 240 -6.32 -16.37 2.40
C PHE A 240 -7.39 -16.92 3.32
N ASN A 241 -7.70 -18.18 3.15
CA ASN A 241 -8.34 -19.02 4.14
C ASN A 241 -7.27 -19.56 5.08
N LEU A 242 -7.52 -19.51 6.40
CA LEU A 242 -6.55 -19.91 7.41
C LEU A 242 -7.08 -21.14 8.17
N PHE A 243 -6.30 -22.21 8.18
CA PHE A 243 -6.60 -23.44 8.89
C PHE A 243 -5.55 -23.69 9.98
N GLU A 244 -5.97 -24.10 11.16
CA GLU A 244 -5.02 -24.56 12.17
C GLU A 244 -4.30 -25.82 11.69
N ALA A 245 -2.97 -25.82 11.76
CA ALA A 245 -2.19 -26.94 11.24
C ALA A 245 -2.43 -28.25 11.99
N ARG A 246 -2.88 -28.19 13.25
CA ARG A 246 -3.26 -29.37 14.06
C ARG A 246 -4.56 -30.05 13.60
N THR A 247 -5.45 -29.32 12.89
CA THR A 247 -6.71 -29.87 12.36
C THR A 247 -6.55 -30.48 10.97
N ALA A 248 -5.40 -30.26 10.33
CA ALA A 248 -5.11 -30.77 9.00
C ALA A 248 -4.97 -32.32 9.00
N PRO A 249 -5.37 -32.98 7.89
CA PRO A 249 -5.28 -34.44 7.78
C PRO A 249 -3.85 -34.93 7.47
N GLY A 250 -3.56 -36.16 7.85
CA GLY A 250 -2.40 -36.93 7.42
C GLY A 250 -1.07 -36.20 7.56
N THR A 251 -0.32 -36.15 6.47
CA THR A 251 1.02 -35.53 6.38
C THR A 251 1.02 -34.01 6.54
N LEU A 252 -0.13 -33.34 6.40
CA LEU A 252 -0.27 -31.90 6.58
C LEU A 252 -0.39 -31.51 8.06
N ARG A 253 -0.67 -32.45 8.95
CA ARG A 253 -0.80 -32.17 10.38
C ARG A 253 0.52 -31.72 10.99
N ARG A 254 0.46 -30.64 11.79
CA ARG A 254 1.58 -30.10 12.59
C ARG A 254 1.08 -29.79 13.99
N ASP A 255 1.95 -29.83 14.98
CA ASP A 255 1.60 -29.58 16.38
C ASP A 255 1.25 -28.11 16.64
N ALA A 256 1.74 -27.19 15.82
CA ALA A 256 1.50 -25.76 15.92
C ALA A 256 1.47 -25.11 14.54
N GLY A 257 1.08 -23.83 14.48
CA GLY A 257 1.09 -23.03 13.24
C GLY A 257 -0.23 -23.10 12.47
N TRP A 258 -0.17 -22.56 11.26
CA TRP A 258 -1.33 -22.36 10.40
C TRP A 258 -1.01 -22.76 8.96
N TRP A 259 -2.01 -23.24 8.25
CA TRP A 259 -2.00 -23.35 6.81
C TRP A 259 -2.75 -22.16 6.21
N ALA A 260 -2.10 -21.40 5.33
CA ALA A 260 -2.71 -20.36 4.53
C ALA A 260 -3.01 -20.92 3.14
N LEU A 261 -4.26 -20.86 2.74
CA LEU A 261 -4.75 -21.21 1.42
C LEU A 261 -5.21 -19.94 0.72
N PRO A 262 -4.71 -19.58 -0.47
CA PRO A 262 -5.31 -18.53 -1.27
C PRO A 262 -6.82 -18.77 -1.43
N ILE A 263 -7.64 -17.71 -1.38
CA ILE A 263 -9.11 -17.86 -1.46
C ILE A 263 -9.55 -18.64 -2.71
N ASP A 264 -8.83 -18.50 -3.82
CA ASP A 264 -9.13 -19.22 -5.07
C ASP A 264 -8.71 -20.70 -5.04
N GLY A 265 -8.00 -21.15 -4.00
CA GLY A 265 -7.65 -22.56 -3.77
C GLY A 265 -8.75 -23.38 -3.09
N LEU A 266 -9.91 -22.77 -2.78
CA LEU A 266 -11.05 -23.44 -2.22
C LEU A 266 -12.12 -23.68 -3.29
N ARG A 267 -12.62 -24.92 -3.40
CA ARG A 267 -13.62 -25.30 -4.41
C ARG A 267 -14.79 -26.03 -3.78
N VAL A 268 -15.96 -25.92 -4.41
CA VAL A 268 -17.12 -26.79 -4.18
C VAL A 268 -17.31 -27.57 -5.45
N ASP A 269 -17.15 -28.88 -5.38
CA ASP A 269 -17.40 -29.76 -6.50
C ASP A 269 -18.50 -30.77 -6.17
N ASP A 270 -19.41 -30.97 -7.11
CA ASP A 270 -20.42 -32.04 -7.03
C ASP A 270 -19.82 -33.43 -7.32
N THR A 271 -18.53 -33.52 -7.72
CA THR A 271 -17.80 -34.74 -8.00
C THR A 271 -16.42 -34.71 -7.35
N PRO A 272 -16.10 -35.64 -6.43
CA PRO A 272 -14.79 -35.74 -5.83
C PRO A 272 -13.74 -36.12 -6.86
N GLN A 273 -12.75 -35.23 -7.11
CA GLN A 273 -11.54 -35.63 -7.80
C GLN A 273 -10.61 -36.30 -6.77
N ALA A 274 -10.30 -37.56 -7.03
CA ALA A 274 -9.49 -38.40 -6.15
C ALA A 274 -8.04 -37.91 -6.09
N ASP A 275 -7.42 -38.02 -4.93
CA ASP A 275 -6.01 -38.13 -4.57
C ASP A 275 -5.21 -36.90 -4.14
N ALA A 276 -5.67 -35.64 -4.29
CA ALA A 276 -4.87 -34.50 -3.85
C ALA A 276 -5.62 -33.46 -2.98
N GLU A 277 -6.86 -33.69 -2.66
CA GLU A 277 -7.71 -32.68 -2.05
C GLU A 277 -8.11 -33.07 -0.60
N TRP A 278 -7.98 -32.09 0.26
CA TRP A 278 -8.45 -32.17 1.65
C TRP A 278 -9.93 -31.78 1.68
N PRO A 279 -10.86 -32.73 1.93
CA PRO A 279 -12.28 -32.41 2.06
C PRO A 279 -12.54 -31.73 3.41
N VAL A 280 -13.18 -30.58 3.38
CA VAL A 280 -13.59 -29.81 4.58
C VAL A 280 -15.08 -29.62 4.54
N ARG A 281 -15.78 -30.08 5.59
CA ARG A 281 -17.22 -29.86 5.73
C ARG A 281 -17.49 -28.52 6.39
N ALA A 282 -18.28 -27.67 5.73
CA ALA A 282 -18.58 -26.33 6.22
C ALA A 282 -20.05 -25.97 6.02
N ARG A 283 -20.56 -25.16 6.93
CA ARG A 283 -21.90 -24.59 6.86
C ARG A 283 -21.83 -23.21 6.20
N VAL A 284 -22.70 -22.95 5.25
CA VAL A 284 -22.88 -21.65 4.62
C VAL A 284 -23.46 -20.67 5.66
N VAL A 285 -22.73 -19.60 5.94
CA VAL A 285 -23.18 -18.54 6.84
C VAL A 285 -23.94 -17.48 6.06
N ASP A 286 -23.34 -16.94 5.02
CA ASP A 286 -23.93 -15.92 4.17
C ASP A 286 -23.35 -15.99 2.75
N SER A 287 -24.00 -15.31 1.80
CA SER A 287 -23.60 -15.24 0.40
C SER A 287 -23.95 -13.86 -0.16
N TYR A 288 -22.95 -13.14 -0.69
CA TYR A 288 -23.14 -11.79 -1.19
C TYR A 288 -22.42 -11.56 -2.52
N PHE A 289 -23.03 -10.72 -3.37
CA PHE A 289 -22.48 -10.37 -4.66
C PHE A 289 -21.34 -9.37 -4.53
N GLY A 290 -20.15 -9.76 -5.00
CA GLY A 290 -19.04 -8.83 -5.26
C GLY A 290 -19.08 -8.33 -6.70
N GLN A 291 -18.16 -7.42 -7.05
CA GLN A 291 -18.09 -6.86 -8.40
C GLN A 291 -17.79 -7.91 -9.47
N GLU A 292 -16.91 -8.86 -9.18
CA GLU A 292 -16.46 -9.88 -10.13
C GLU A 292 -16.97 -11.29 -9.81
N ARG A 293 -17.23 -11.59 -8.55
CA ARG A 293 -17.57 -12.93 -8.06
C ARG A 293 -18.56 -12.88 -6.90
N VAL A 294 -19.27 -13.97 -6.67
CA VAL A 294 -20.05 -14.19 -5.46
C VAL A 294 -19.11 -14.67 -4.36
N ASN A 295 -19.11 -13.96 -3.23
CA ASN A 295 -18.41 -14.39 -2.02
C ASN A 295 -19.38 -15.16 -1.12
N VAL A 296 -18.92 -16.28 -0.58
CA VAL A 296 -19.68 -17.13 0.32
C VAL A 296 -18.88 -17.28 1.62
N ASP A 297 -19.43 -16.82 2.71
CA ASP A 297 -18.86 -16.99 4.03
C ASP A 297 -19.30 -18.34 4.61
N LEU A 298 -18.35 -19.08 5.11
CA LEU A 298 -18.49 -20.46 5.55
C LEU A 298 -17.90 -20.64 6.95
N LEU A 299 -18.44 -21.57 7.70
CA LEU A 299 -17.93 -21.98 9.02
C LEU A 299 -17.73 -23.48 9.03
N THR A 300 -16.49 -23.95 9.27
CA THR A 300 -16.18 -25.38 9.37
C THR A 300 -16.75 -26.01 10.63
N GLU A 301 -16.77 -27.34 10.71
CA GLU A 301 -17.14 -28.07 11.94
C GLU A 301 -16.15 -27.77 13.09
N SER A 302 -14.91 -27.47 12.80
CA SER A 302 -13.86 -27.06 13.75
C SER A 302 -13.94 -25.59 14.18
N GLY A 303 -14.85 -24.79 13.57
CA GLY A 303 -15.07 -23.39 13.92
C GLY A 303 -14.19 -22.40 13.13
N GLU A 304 -13.50 -22.82 12.07
CA GLU A 304 -12.74 -21.92 11.21
C GLU A 304 -13.66 -21.19 10.24
N ALA A 305 -13.49 -19.87 10.16
CA ALA A 305 -14.20 -19.05 9.18
C ALA A 305 -13.44 -19.07 7.84
N LEU A 306 -14.14 -19.42 6.78
CA LEU A 306 -13.60 -19.52 5.43
C LEU A 306 -14.40 -18.64 4.48
N THR A 307 -13.76 -18.15 3.42
CA THR A 307 -14.41 -17.46 2.32
C THR A 307 -14.18 -18.23 1.02
N LEU A 308 -15.26 -18.54 0.32
CA LEU A 308 -15.24 -19.16 -1.01
C LEU A 308 -15.66 -18.12 -2.05
N ARG A 309 -14.91 -18.00 -3.13
CA ARG A 309 -15.27 -17.18 -4.30
C ARG A 309 -15.82 -18.07 -5.42
N ARG A 310 -16.97 -17.68 -5.98
CA ARG A 310 -17.65 -18.41 -7.05
C ARG A 310 -17.99 -17.46 -8.20
N GLU A 311 -18.12 -18.00 -9.39
CA GLU A 311 -18.64 -17.26 -10.54
C GLU A 311 -20.10 -16.87 -10.32
N HIS A 312 -20.55 -15.75 -10.91
CA HIS A 312 -21.93 -15.28 -10.80
C HIS A 312 -22.94 -16.27 -11.40
N THR A 313 -22.49 -17.10 -12.31
CA THR A 313 -23.31 -18.15 -12.97
C THR A 313 -23.44 -19.44 -12.16
N ALA A 314 -22.64 -19.59 -11.09
CA ALA A 314 -22.67 -20.79 -10.27
C ALA A 314 -23.98 -20.89 -9.45
N PRO A 315 -24.55 -22.10 -9.27
CA PRO A 315 -25.77 -22.28 -8.48
C PRO A 315 -25.62 -21.70 -7.08
N PRO A 316 -26.61 -20.95 -6.53
CA PRO A 316 -26.48 -20.32 -5.24
C PRO A 316 -26.42 -21.37 -4.11
N LEU A 317 -25.50 -21.15 -3.16
CA LEU A 317 -25.47 -21.91 -1.92
C LEU A 317 -26.44 -21.28 -0.93
N ARG A 318 -27.31 -22.09 -0.31
CA ARG A 318 -28.33 -21.60 0.64
C ARG A 318 -27.70 -21.38 2.01
N ALA A 319 -27.94 -20.23 2.63
CA ALA A 319 -27.54 -19.97 4.02
C ALA A 319 -28.11 -21.08 4.95
N GLY A 320 -27.28 -21.53 5.89
CA GLY A 320 -27.59 -22.61 6.81
C GLY A 320 -27.36 -24.02 6.28
N SER A 321 -27.20 -24.22 4.94
CA SER A 321 -26.89 -25.53 4.39
C SER A 321 -25.44 -25.94 4.64
N TRP A 322 -25.21 -27.24 4.70
CA TRP A 322 -23.88 -27.83 4.75
C TRP A 322 -23.38 -28.14 3.33
N THR A 323 -22.11 -27.89 3.08
CA THR A 323 -21.43 -28.24 1.84
C THR A 323 -20.07 -28.84 2.12
N THR A 324 -19.56 -29.63 1.19
CA THR A 324 -18.19 -30.13 1.24
C THR A 324 -17.34 -29.26 0.34
N LEU A 325 -16.23 -28.79 0.89
CA LEU A 325 -15.22 -27.99 0.24
C LEU A 325 -13.99 -28.85 -0.02
N HIS A 326 -13.32 -28.60 -1.12
CA HIS A 326 -12.05 -29.23 -1.48
C HIS A 326 -10.94 -28.21 -1.40
N VAL A 327 -9.90 -28.52 -0.62
CA VAL A 327 -8.72 -27.68 -0.41
C VAL A 327 -7.64 -28.11 -1.41
N ASP A 328 -7.20 -27.18 -2.26
CA ASP A 328 -6.02 -27.39 -3.09
C ASP A 328 -4.78 -27.45 -2.21
N THR A 329 -4.36 -28.68 -1.87
CA THR A 329 -3.22 -28.91 -0.97
C THR A 329 -1.89 -28.47 -1.57
N GLY A 330 -1.79 -28.36 -2.91
CA GLY A 330 -0.62 -27.85 -3.60
C GLY A 330 -0.43 -26.34 -3.46
N ALA A 331 -1.52 -25.61 -3.14
CA ALA A 331 -1.50 -24.16 -2.92
C ALA A 331 -1.33 -23.78 -1.44
N LEU A 332 -1.29 -24.73 -0.51
CA LEU A 332 -1.12 -24.49 0.91
C LEU A 332 0.27 -23.96 1.25
N GLN A 333 0.31 -22.94 2.09
CA GLN A 333 1.54 -22.45 2.68
C GLN A 333 1.49 -22.60 4.21
N TYR A 334 2.53 -23.23 4.76
CA TYR A 334 2.69 -23.33 6.21
C TYR A 334 3.24 -22.03 6.80
N LEU A 335 2.57 -21.54 7.84
CA LEU A 335 2.96 -20.38 8.62
C LEU A 335 3.26 -20.84 10.05
N ALA A 336 4.54 -20.74 10.43
CA ALA A 336 4.95 -20.99 11.81
C ALA A 336 4.29 -19.98 12.78
N THR A 337 4.16 -20.37 14.03
CA THR A 337 3.63 -19.52 15.10
C THR A 337 4.58 -18.38 15.46
#